data_6c33a4b9f0a534646ea3eedee149bb50
#
_entry.id   6c33a4b9f0a534646ea3eedee149bb50
#
_cell.length_a   1.000
_cell.length_b   1.000
_cell.length_c   1.000
_cell.angle_alpha   90.00
_cell.angle_beta   90.00
_cell.angle_gamma   90.00
#
_symmetry.space_group_name_H-M   'P 1'
#
loop_
_entity.id
_entity.type
_entity.pdbx_description
1 polymer ?
#
loop_
_entity_poly.entity_id
_entity_poly.type
_entity_poly.pdbx_seq_one_letter_code
_entity_poly.pdbx_strand_id
1 'polypeptide(L)'
;MRTNEINVFNDNYVLTVRMKYNGKYRKVEGFQMDQNMTLEKRIAAELYSYQGRMSVFVDDLRGSTVEIGADEEFETASTIKAFILAVLYLQASRGRADLEEEITYEASQFVDGSGMLRALGVGAKLKVKDTATMMIICSDNIATNMIIDYLGLDTINACIRELGFGHTVLHNPLHFDRYDKLGTTTP
;
A
#
# COMPACT_ATOMS: atom_id res chain seq x y z
N MET A 1 -11.21 -6.17 8.98
CA MET A 1 -9.80 -6.26 9.39
C MET A 1 -9.38 -4.88 9.88
N ARG A 2 -8.93 -4.76 11.14
CA ARG A 2 -8.41 -3.47 11.63
C ARG A 2 -6.92 -3.46 11.40
N THR A 3 -6.44 -2.56 10.56
CA THR A 3 -5.02 -2.20 10.48
C THR A 3 -4.71 -1.37 11.71
N ASN A 4 -3.83 -1.85 12.57
CA ASN A 4 -3.33 -1.02 13.65
C ASN A 4 -2.06 -0.33 13.16
N GLU A 5 -2.17 0.97 13.01
CA GLU A 5 -1.02 1.86 12.84
C GLU A 5 -0.46 2.15 14.24
N ILE A 6 0.81 1.83 14.45
CA ILE A 6 1.55 2.34 15.60
C ILE A 6 2.21 3.64 15.12
N ASN A 7 1.60 4.75 15.47
CA ASN A 7 2.22 6.04 15.28
C ASN A 7 3.06 6.37 16.52
N VAL A 8 4.37 6.24 16.40
CA VAL A 8 5.29 6.77 17.43
C VAL A 8 5.64 8.20 17.04
N PHE A 9 4.95 9.15 17.63
CA PHE A 9 5.31 10.56 17.50
C PHE A 9 6.39 10.90 18.54
N ASN A 10 7.59 11.16 18.06
CA ASN A 10 8.56 11.97 18.77
C ASN A 10 8.81 13.19 17.89
N ASP A 11 9.05 14.36 18.45
CA ASP A 11 9.12 15.66 17.78
C ASP A 11 10.05 15.72 16.54
N ASN A 12 10.70 14.63 16.19
CA ASN A 12 11.69 14.53 15.13
C ASN A 12 11.53 13.39 14.12
N TYR A 13 10.55 12.46 14.27
CA TYR A 13 10.44 11.29 13.38
C TYR A 13 8.99 10.93 13.05
N VAL A 14 8.71 10.60 11.79
CA VAL A 14 7.47 9.93 11.38
C VAL A 14 7.84 8.48 11.07
N LEU A 15 7.41 7.56 11.92
CA LEU A 15 7.58 6.12 11.71
C LEU A 15 6.25 5.53 11.26
N THR A 16 6.19 4.99 10.03
CA THR A 16 5.04 4.19 9.59
C THR A 16 5.43 2.73 9.62
N VAL A 17 4.93 1.99 10.60
CA VAL A 17 5.08 0.53 10.68
C VAL A 17 3.81 -0.10 10.15
N ARG A 18 3.88 -0.90 9.08
CA ARG A 18 2.75 -1.66 8.56
C ARG A 18 2.86 -3.11 9.05
N MET A 19 1.90 -3.52 9.86
CA MET A 19 1.80 -4.90 10.33
C MET A 19 0.61 -5.61 9.70
N LYS A 20 0.82 -6.80 9.11
CA LYS A 20 -0.25 -7.69 8.67
C LYS A 20 -0.48 -8.74 9.76
N TYR A 21 -1.69 -8.81 10.32
CA TYR A 21 -2.00 -9.53 11.54
C TYR A 21 -2.90 -10.76 11.33
N ASN A 22 -2.51 -11.88 11.95
CA ASN A 22 -3.38 -13.03 12.27
C ASN A 22 -3.56 -13.12 13.80
N GLY A 23 -4.46 -12.31 14.29
CA GLY A 23 -5.41 -12.51 15.39
C GLY A 23 -4.93 -12.89 16.78
N LYS A 24 -3.82 -12.37 17.41
CA LYS A 24 -3.75 -12.26 18.90
C LYS A 24 -2.72 -11.23 19.36
N TYR A 25 -3.17 -10.26 20.18
CA TYR A 25 -2.28 -9.34 20.91
C TYR A 25 -1.89 -9.95 22.24
N ARG A 26 -0.61 -9.81 22.62
CA ARG A 26 -0.19 -9.79 24.03
C ARG A 26 0.42 -8.42 24.33
N LYS A 27 -0.16 -7.74 25.30
CA LYS A 27 0.44 -6.58 25.93
C LYS A 27 1.68 -7.06 26.70
N VAL A 28 2.86 -6.60 26.34
CA VAL A 28 4.06 -6.82 27.13
C VAL A 28 4.06 -5.76 28.24
N GLU A 29 3.68 -6.17 29.45
CA GLU A 29 3.82 -5.32 30.64
C GLU A 29 5.25 -5.48 31.17
N GLY A 30 5.97 -4.37 31.31
CA GLY A 30 7.17 -4.32 32.13
C GLY A 30 8.51 -4.09 31.44
N PHE A 31 8.57 -3.71 30.17
CA PHE A 31 9.83 -3.27 29.59
C PHE A 31 10.07 -1.78 29.89
N GLN A 32 10.92 -1.45 30.87
CA GLN A 32 11.44 -0.09 31.03
C GLN A 32 12.40 0.17 29.86
N MET A 33 11.96 1.01 28.92
CA MET A 33 12.83 1.46 27.84
C MET A 33 13.94 2.35 28.40
N ASP A 34 15.18 1.91 28.29
CA ASP A 34 16.35 2.75 28.55
C ASP A 34 16.36 3.89 27.51
N GLN A 35 16.31 5.13 27.99
CA GLN A 35 16.32 6.32 27.12
C GLN A 35 17.60 6.41 26.25
N ASN A 36 18.64 5.63 26.58
CA ASN A 36 19.89 5.57 25.82
C ASN A 36 19.91 4.48 24.72
N MET A 37 18.81 3.73 24.53
CA MET A 37 18.75 2.74 23.45
C MET A 37 18.64 3.41 22.08
N THR A 38 19.39 2.88 21.12
CA THR A 38 19.25 3.29 19.71
C THR A 38 17.84 2.98 19.20
N LEU A 39 17.38 3.72 18.17
CA LEU A 39 16.07 3.49 17.53
C LEU A 39 15.94 2.04 17.08
N GLU A 40 16.98 1.48 16.46
CA GLU A 40 17.02 0.07 16.01
C GLU A 40 16.74 -0.91 17.16
N LYS A 41 17.44 -0.74 18.32
CA LYS A 41 17.23 -1.60 19.49
C LYS A 41 15.84 -1.47 20.06
N ARG A 42 15.27 -0.26 20.08
CA ARG A 42 13.89 -0.02 20.54
C ARG A 42 12.88 -0.71 19.63
N ILE A 43 13.04 -0.57 18.31
CA ILE A 43 12.20 -1.26 17.32
C ILE A 43 12.33 -2.78 17.50
N ALA A 44 13.55 -3.31 17.57
CA ALA A 44 13.78 -4.74 17.76
C ALA A 44 13.16 -5.27 19.06
N ALA A 45 13.20 -4.50 20.14
CA ALA A 45 12.57 -4.88 21.40
C ALA A 45 11.03 -4.94 21.31
N GLU A 46 10.40 -3.96 20.67
CA GLU A 46 8.94 -3.97 20.42
C GLU A 46 8.52 -5.16 19.56
N LEU A 47 9.36 -5.53 18.59
CA LEU A 47 9.09 -6.58 17.64
C LEU A 47 9.41 -7.99 18.18
N TYR A 48 10.16 -8.10 19.29
CA TYR A 48 10.65 -9.39 19.83
C TYR A 48 9.52 -10.40 20.13
N SER A 49 8.36 -9.92 20.53
CA SER A 49 7.20 -10.79 20.83
C SER A 49 6.32 -11.07 19.62
N TYR A 50 6.62 -10.48 18.46
CA TYR A 50 5.82 -10.66 17.24
C TYR A 50 6.08 -12.04 16.62
N GLN A 51 4.99 -12.75 16.34
CA GLN A 51 5.05 -14.04 15.65
C GLN A 51 4.60 -13.86 14.20
N GLY A 52 5.55 -13.92 13.27
CA GLY A 52 5.29 -13.77 11.84
C GLY A 52 6.50 -13.23 11.09
N ARG A 53 6.35 -13.11 9.77
CA ARG A 53 7.35 -12.42 8.93
C ARG A 53 7.15 -10.92 9.06
N MET A 54 8.24 -10.21 9.20
CA MET A 54 8.24 -8.77 9.34
C MET A 54 9.53 -8.18 8.76
N SER A 55 9.39 -7.00 8.18
CA SER A 55 10.52 -6.17 7.81
C SER A 55 10.24 -4.72 8.18
N VAL A 56 11.30 -3.97 8.42
CA VAL A 56 11.25 -2.56 8.79
C VAL A 56 12.34 -1.81 8.03
N PHE A 57 11.94 -0.73 7.38
CA PHE A 57 12.84 0.28 6.85
C PHE A 57 12.44 1.64 7.41
N VAL A 58 13.40 2.34 8.00
CA VAL A 58 13.21 3.72 8.51
C VAL A 58 14.33 4.58 7.96
N ASP A 59 13.97 5.72 7.39
CA ASP A 59 14.90 6.77 6.99
C ASP A 59 14.48 8.06 7.71
N ASP A 60 15.42 8.67 8.46
CA ASP A 60 15.19 9.92 9.16
C ASP A 60 15.34 11.16 8.25
N LEU A 61 15.58 10.93 6.95
CA LEU A 61 15.87 11.97 5.95
C LEU A 61 17.04 12.91 6.33
N ARG A 62 17.90 12.48 7.26
CA ARG A 62 19.08 13.18 7.75
C ARG A 62 20.35 12.32 7.62
N GLY A 63 20.21 11.14 7.02
CA GLY A 63 21.31 10.21 6.75
C GLY A 63 21.42 9.05 7.73
N SER A 64 20.43 8.84 8.62
CA SER A 64 20.38 7.65 9.48
C SER A 64 19.26 6.73 9.01
N THR A 65 19.58 5.44 8.82
CA THR A 65 18.61 4.41 8.47
C THR A 65 18.55 3.31 9.54
N VAL A 66 17.39 2.66 9.65
CA VAL A 66 17.24 1.40 10.39
C VAL A 66 16.64 0.39 9.43
N GLU A 67 17.30 -0.75 9.30
CA GLU A 67 16.94 -1.81 8.35
C GLU A 67 16.85 -3.14 9.10
N ILE A 68 15.67 -3.75 9.11
CA ILE A 68 15.41 -5.08 9.67
C ILE A 68 14.69 -5.89 8.61
N GLY A 69 15.39 -6.83 7.96
CA GLY A 69 14.84 -7.63 6.86
C GLY A 69 14.35 -6.76 5.69
N ALA A 70 15.00 -5.61 5.43
CA ALA A 70 14.52 -4.62 4.47
C ALA A 70 14.53 -5.11 3.00
N ASP A 71 15.30 -6.17 2.71
CA ASP A 71 15.34 -6.80 1.38
C ASP A 71 14.29 -7.92 1.20
N GLU A 72 13.50 -8.22 2.23
CA GLU A 72 12.49 -9.25 2.12
C GLU A 72 11.29 -8.78 1.30
N GLU A 73 10.87 -9.60 0.33
CA GLU A 73 9.67 -9.35 -0.44
C GLU A 73 8.41 -9.79 0.31
N PHE A 74 7.38 -8.93 0.25
CA PHE A 74 6.05 -9.16 0.81
C PHE A 74 4.98 -8.98 -0.26
N GLU A 75 3.86 -9.67 -0.08
CA GLU A 75 2.66 -9.35 -0.83
C GLU A 75 2.16 -7.95 -0.42
N THR A 76 1.93 -7.11 -1.42
CA THR A 76 1.52 -5.72 -1.19
C THR A 76 0.14 -5.60 -0.55
N ALA A 77 -0.75 -6.58 -0.78
CA ALA A 77 -2.17 -6.37 -0.54
C ALA A 77 -2.60 -4.98 -1.06
N SER A 78 -3.44 -4.23 -0.32
CA SER A 78 -3.89 -2.89 -0.76
C SER A 78 -2.80 -1.81 -0.75
N THR A 79 -1.59 -2.09 -0.27
CA THR A 79 -0.48 -1.11 -0.35
C THR A 79 -0.13 -0.75 -1.78
N ILE A 80 -0.31 -1.67 -2.73
CA ILE A 80 -0.04 -1.43 -4.16
C ILE A 80 -0.84 -0.23 -4.70
N LYS A 81 -2.00 0.09 -4.12
CA LYS A 81 -2.84 1.21 -4.55
C LYS A 81 -2.14 2.57 -4.41
N ALA A 82 -1.22 2.70 -3.46
CA ALA A 82 -0.42 3.91 -3.32
C ALA A 82 0.54 4.09 -4.51
N PHE A 83 1.12 3.00 -5.01
CA PHE A 83 1.97 3.03 -6.20
C PHE A 83 1.15 3.32 -7.47
N ILE A 84 -0.03 2.71 -7.60
CA ILE A 84 -0.95 2.99 -8.72
C ILE A 84 -1.35 4.47 -8.71
N LEU A 85 -1.64 5.05 -7.55
CA LEU A 85 -1.95 6.48 -7.42
C LEU A 85 -0.76 7.35 -7.85
N ALA A 86 0.45 7.03 -7.39
CA ALA A 86 1.66 7.77 -7.77
C ALA A 86 1.87 7.74 -9.28
N VAL A 87 1.68 6.58 -9.92
CA VAL A 87 1.75 6.44 -11.38
C VAL A 87 0.68 7.27 -12.08
N LEU A 88 -0.57 7.25 -11.59
CA LEU A 88 -1.65 8.06 -12.17
C LEU A 88 -1.28 9.54 -12.22
N TYR A 89 -0.81 10.09 -11.10
CA TYR A 89 -0.42 11.50 -11.05
C TYR A 89 0.85 11.79 -11.87
N LEU A 90 1.78 10.84 -11.95
CA LEU A 90 2.93 10.96 -12.84
C LEU A 90 2.50 11.02 -14.31
N GLN A 91 1.57 10.16 -14.73
CA GLN A 91 1.04 10.19 -16.09
C GLN A 91 0.23 11.47 -16.37
N ALA A 92 -0.54 11.94 -15.40
CA ALA A 92 -1.27 13.21 -15.51
C ALA A 92 -0.32 14.40 -15.64
N SER A 93 0.76 14.48 -14.87
CA SER A 93 1.78 15.54 -14.98
C SER A 93 2.48 15.57 -16.36
N ARG A 94 2.46 14.44 -17.06
CA ARG A 94 3.03 14.27 -18.41
C ARG A 94 2.00 14.50 -19.54
N GLY A 95 0.76 14.83 -19.18
CA GLY A 95 -0.33 14.97 -20.14
C GLY A 95 -0.76 13.65 -20.80
N ARG A 96 -0.49 12.51 -20.17
CA ARG A 96 -0.82 11.17 -20.65
C ARG A 96 -2.01 10.54 -19.91
N ALA A 97 -2.54 11.21 -18.90
CA ALA A 97 -3.77 10.88 -18.21
C ALA A 97 -4.53 12.17 -17.92
N ASP A 98 -5.85 12.13 -18.07
CA ASP A 98 -6.74 13.24 -17.73
C ASP A 98 -7.53 12.89 -16.46
N LEU A 99 -7.28 13.60 -15.38
CA LEU A 99 -7.96 13.38 -14.10
C LEU A 99 -9.45 13.75 -14.14
N GLU A 100 -9.87 14.58 -15.09
CA GLU A 100 -11.25 14.99 -15.28
C GLU A 100 -12.02 14.10 -16.27
N GLU A 101 -11.34 13.20 -16.98
CA GLU A 101 -11.94 12.24 -17.89
C GLU A 101 -12.93 11.33 -17.12
N GLU A 102 -14.08 11.07 -17.74
CA GLU A 102 -15.05 10.09 -17.22
C GLU A 102 -14.71 8.69 -17.73
N ILE A 103 -14.55 7.76 -16.79
CA ILE A 103 -14.41 6.32 -17.05
C ILE A 103 -15.65 5.58 -16.59
N THR A 104 -15.99 4.50 -17.27
CA THR A 104 -17.19 3.71 -17.00
C THR A 104 -16.81 2.44 -16.23
N TYR A 105 -17.58 2.13 -15.20
CA TYR A 105 -17.46 0.85 -14.51
C TYR A 105 -18.02 -0.28 -15.37
N GLU A 106 -17.16 -1.17 -15.82
CA GLU A 106 -17.50 -2.32 -16.67
C GLU A 106 -17.65 -3.62 -15.84
N ALA A 107 -18.47 -4.55 -16.30
CA ALA A 107 -18.70 -5.82 -15.61
C ALA A 107 -17.42 -6.65 -15.38
N SER A 108 -16.44 -6.54 -16.27
CA SER A 108 -15.12 -7.20 -16.15
C SER A 108 -14.29 -6.72 -14.97
N GLN A 109 -14.57 -5.52 -14.44
CA GLN A 109 -13.86 -4.90 -13.32
C GLN A 109 -14.46 -5.29 -11.97
N PHE A 110 -15.59 -6.01 -12.01
CA PHE A 110 -16.23 -6.45 -10.78
C PHE A 110 -15.30 -7.35 -9.98
N VAL A 111 -15.14 -7.02 -8.71
CA VAL A 111 -14.47 -7.85 -7.72
C VAL A 111 -15.10 -7.57 -6.36
N ASP A 112 -15.30 -8.59 -5.58
CA ASP A 112 -15.86 -8.47 -4.23
C ASP A 112 -14.84 -7.83 -3.25
N GLY A 113 -15.24 -7.65 -2.03
CA GLY A 113 -14.38 -7.13 -0.95
C GLY A 113 -14.63 -5.67 -0.62
N SER A 114 -13.52 -4.91 -0.41
CA SER A 114 -13.61 -3.52 0.05
C SER A 114 -14.09 -2.56 -1.03
N GLY A 115 -14.85 -1.56 -0.63
CA GLY A 115 -15.27 -0.45 -1.49
C GLY A 115 -16.76 -0.26 -1.57
N MET A 116 -17.17 0.81 -2.24
CA MET A 116 -18.57 1.25 -2.36
C MET A 116 -19.07 1.21 -3.80
N LEU A 117 -18.21 1.12 -4.81
CA LEU A 117 -18.61 1.15 -6.22
C LEU A 117 -19.54 0.01 -6.61
N ARG A 118 -19.47 -1.13 -5.92
CA ARG A 118 -20.41 -2.23 -6.10
C ARG A 118 -21.88 -1.84 -5.89
N ALA A 119 -22.11 -0.78 -5.09
CA ALA A 119 -23.47 -0.27 -4.84
C ALA A 119 -24.01 0.61 -5.97
N LEU A 120 -23.13 1.13 -6.84
CA LEU A 120 -23.54 1.96 -7.98
C LEU A 120 -23.97 1.13 -9.19
N GLY A 121 -23.46 -0.09 -9.31
CA GLY A 121 -23.73 -0.98 -10.44
C GLY A 121 -22.91 -0.68 -11.71
N VAL A 122 -22.87 -1.68 -12.59
CA VAL A 122 -22.21 -1.60 -13.89
C VAL A 122 -22.83 -0.50 -14.74
N GLY A 123 -22.01 0.24 -15.48
CA GLY A 123 -22.42 1.38 -16.27
C GLY A 123 -22.30 2.72 -15.54
N ALA A 124 -21.99 2.74 -14.23
CA ALA A 124 -21.74 3.97 -13.51
C ALA A 124 -20.50 4.69 -14.10
N LYS A 125 -20.60 6.01 -14.25
CA LYS A 125 -19.53 6.87 -14.76
C LYS A 125 -18.95 7.70 -13.63
N LEU A 126 -17.64 7.72 -13.53
CA LEU A 126 -16.90 8.52 -12.54
C LEU A 126 -15.71 9.17 -13.21
N LYS A 127 -15.32 10.35 -12.72
CA LYS A 127 -14.05 10.94 -13.13
C LYS A 127 -12.89 10.10 -12.63
N VAL A 128 -11.79 10.08 -13.37
CA VAL A 128 -10.56 9.38 -13.01
C VAL A 128 -10.10 9.77 -11.60
N LYS A 129 -10.10 11.07 -11.26
CA LYS A 129 -9.72 11.54 -9.91
C LYS A 129 -10.63 11.03 -8.80
N ASP A 130 -11.95 10.96 -9.05
CA ASP A 130 -12.93 10.52 -8.05
C ASP A 130 -12.81 9.00 -7.84
N THR A 131 -12.59 8.25 -8.93
CA THR A 131 -12.29 6.83 -8.89
C THR A 131 -11.01 6.54 -8.10
N ALA A 132 -9.93 7.30 -8.38
CA ALA A 132 -8.67 7.18 -7.63
C ALA A 132 -8.84 7.56 -6.15
N THR A 133 -9.68 8.54 -5.83
CA THR A 133 -10.03 8.89 -4.45
C THR A 133 -10.69 7.73 -3.74
N MET A 134 -11.68 7.08 -4.35
CA MET A 134 -12.33 5.89 -3.79
C MET A 134 -11.36 4.71 -3.62
N MET A 135 -10.47 4.50 -4.60
CA MET A 135 -9.41 3.50 -4.51
C MET A 135 -8.60 3.65 -3.22
N ILE A 136 -8.27 4.87 -2.82
CA ILE A 136 -7.40 5.14 -1.65
C ILE A 136 -8.20 5.22 -0.35
N ILE A 137 -9.21 6.08 -0.26
CA ILE A 137 -9.88 6.34 1.03
C ILE A 137 -10.78 5.19 1.49
N CYS A 138 -11.43 4.48 0.55
CA CYS A 138 -12.29 3.33 0.84
C CYS A 138 -11.58 2.01 0.56
N SER A 139 -10.34 2.05 0.06
CA SER A 139 -9.66 0.86 -0.47
C SER A 139 -10.51 0.11 -1.50
N ASP A 140 -11.27 0.83 -2.34
CA ASP A 140 -12.23 0.27 -3.27
C ASP A 140 -11.55 -0.58 -4.33
N ASN A 141 -11.94 -1.85 -4.40
CA ASN A 141 -11.31 -2.82 -5.27
C ASN A 141 -11.75 -2.66 -6.73
N ILE A 142 -13.02 -2.30 -6.96
CA ILE A 142 -13.53 -2.03 -8.31
C ILE A 142 -12.86 -0.76 -8.86
N ALA A 143 -12.81 0.30 -8.05
CA ALA A 143 -12.08 1.53 -8.42
C ALA A 143 -10.62 1.23 -8.76
N THR A 144 -9.98 0.30 -8.04
CA THR A 144 -8.61 -0.11 -8.33
C THR A 144 -8.51 -0.73 -9.73
N ASN A 145 -9.40 -1.67 -10.05
CA ASN A 145 -9.43 -2.30 -11.38
C ASN A 145 -9.72 -1.28 -12.49
N MET A 146 -10.64 -0.34 -12.26
CA MET A 146 -10.92 0.75 -13.21
C MET A 146 -9.67 1.59 -13.50
N ILE A 147 -8.89 1.96 -12.47
CA ILE A 147 -7.65 2.73 -12.65
C ILE A 147 -6.54 1.88 -13.29
N ILE A 148 -6.45 0.58 -12.97
CA ILE A 148 -5.50 -0.33 -13.63
C ILE A 148 -5.82 -0.44 -15.13
N ASP A 149 -7.08 -0.61 -15.49
CA ASP A 149 -7.51 -0.68 -16.90
C ASP A 149 -7.25 0.65 -17.63
N TYR A 150 -7.51 1.78 -16.97
CA TYR A 150 -7.27 3.10 -17.52
C TYR A 150 -5.79 3.36 -17.84
N LEU A 151 -4.89 2.97 -16.94
CA LEU A 151 -3.44 3.20 -17.09
C LEU A 151 -2.74 2.10 -17.91
N GLY A 152 -3.24 0.87 -17.83
CA GLY A 152 -2.59 -0.33 -18.32
C GLY A 152 -1.49 -0.87 -17.38
N LEU A 153 -1.50 -2.20 -17.20
CA LEU A 153 -0.59 -2.92 -16.29
C LEU A 153 0.89 -2.64 -16.61
N ASP A 154 1.24 -2.68 -17.90
CA ASP A 154 2.62 -2.46 -18.35
C ASP A 154 3.10 -1.04 -18.06
N THR A 155 2.22 -0.04 -18.28
CA THR A 155 2.52 1.36 -17.94
C THR A 155 2.74 1.53 -16.44
N ILE A 156 1.89 0.91 -15.61
CA ILE A 156 2.03 0.98 -14.16
C ILE A 156 3.39 0.42 -13.75
N ASN A 157 3.74 -0.78 -14.17
CA ASN A 157 5.00 -1.42 -13.79
C ASN A 157 6.23 -0.68 -14.35
N ALA A 158 6.15 -0.13 -15.55
CA ALA A 158 7.24 0.69 -16.10
C ALA A 158 7.49 1.95 -15.27
N CYS A 159 6.42 2.65 -14.87
CA CYS A 159 6.52 3.86 -14.06
C CYS A 159 6.96 3.57 -12.61
N ILE A 160 6.52 2.46 -12.01
CA ILE A 160 6.99 2.02 -10.69
C ILE A 160 8.51 1.85 -10.70
N ARG A 161 9.07 1.19 -11.72
CA ARG A 161 10.52 1.06 -11.88
C ARG A 161 11.21 2.40 -12.12
N GLU A 162 10.63 3.27 -12.94
CA GLU A 162 11.14 4.62 -13.18
C GLU A 162 11.21 5.46 -11.91
N LEU A 163 10.24 5.28 -11.00
CA LEU A 163 10.20 5.95 -9.70
C LEU A 163 11.24 5.38 -8.69
N GLY A 164 12.01 4.36 -9.09
CA GLY A 164 13.05 3.75 -8.25
C GLY A 164 12.62 2.54 -7.44
N PHE A 165 11.36 2.09 -7.56
CA PHE A 165 10.84 0.93 -6.83
C PHE A 165 11.06 -0.37 -7.60
N GLY A 166 12.34 -0.76 -7.78
CA GLY A 166 12.72 -1.91 -8.61
C GLY A 166 12.16 -3.27 -8.16
N HIS A 167 11.83 -3.42 -6.88
CA HIS A 167 11.27 -4.64 -6.29
C HIS A 167 9.75 -4.59 -6.13
N THR A 168 9.11 -3.50 -6.55
CA THR A 168 7.65 -3.38 -6.50
C THR A 168 7.05 -3.75 -7.85
N VAL A 169 6.15 -4.74 -7.85
CA VAL A 169 5.51 -5.24 -9.08
C VAL A 169 4.01 -5.41 -8.84
N LEU A 170 3.19 -4.87 -9.73
CA LEU A 170 1.77 -5.20 -9.86
C LEU A 170 1.65 -6.37 -10.84
N HIS A 171 1.21 -7.55 -10.35
CA HIS A 171 1.17 -8.75 -11.18
C HIS A 171 -0.09 -8.85 -12.04
N ASN A 172 -1.22 -8.43 -11.49
CA ASN A 172 -2.53 -8.54 -12.15
C ASN A 172 -3.55 -7.58 -11.52
N PRO A 173 -4.67 -7.28 -12.20
CA PRO A 173 -5.84 -6.69 -11.55
C PRO A 173 -6.36 -7.55 -10.40
N LEU A 174 -7.15 -6.97 -9.49
CA LEU A 174 -7.72 -7.72 -8.38
C LEU A 174 -8.72 -8.76 -8.88
N HIS A 175 -8.46 -10.04 -8.52
CA HIS A 175 -9.38 -11.18 -8.72
C HIS A 175 -9.28 -12.08 -7.51
N PHE A 176 -10.37 -12.30 -6.77
CA PHE A 176 -10.36 -13.18 -5.60
C PHE A 176 -10.67 -14.65 -5.90
N ASP A 177 -11.15 -14.94 -7.09
CA ASP A 177 -11.36 -16.30 -7.60
C ASP A 177 -10.06 -16.98 -8.08
N ARG A 178 -8.97 -16.21 -8.17
CA ARG A 178 -7.63 -16.69 -8.47
C ARG A 178 -6.73 -16.32 -7.31
N TYR A 179 -6.02 -17.31 -6.75
CA TYR A 179 -5.04 -17.10 -5.68
C TYR A 179 -3.74 -16.44 -6.18
N ASP A 180 -3.84 -15.61 -7.20
CA ASP A 180 -2.69 -14.91 -7.74
C ASP A 180 -2.34 -13.72 -6.84
N LYS A 181 -1.05 -13.53 -6.62
CA LYS A 181 -0.54 -12.39 -5.89
C LYS A 181 -0.89 -11.10 -6.63
N LEU A 182 -1.54 -10.16 -5.97
CA LEU A 182 -1.85 -8.85 -6.54
C LEU A 182 -0.57 -8.09 -6.91
N GLY A 183 0.38 -8.08 -5.99
CA GLY A 183 1.67 -7.45 -6.18
C GLY A 183 2.64 -7.84 -5.08
N THR A 184 3.92 -7.58 -5.31
CA THR A 184 5.02 -7.75 -4.37
C THR A 184 5.80 -6.46 -4.21
N THR A 185 6.41 -6.25 -3.05
CA THR A 185 7.30 -5.12 -2.76
C THR A 185 8.24 -5.45 -1.61
N THR A 186 9.34 -4.75 -1.51
CA THR A 186 10.13 -4.59 -0.27
C THR A 186 9.61 -3.43 0.55
N PRO A 187 9.92 -3.35 1.85
CA PRO A 187 9.54 -2.22 2.69
C PRO A 187 10.11 -0.89 2.23
#